data_7098bee19b45551a79b651fe38e2ad72
#
_entry.id   7098bee19b45551a79b651fe38e2ad72
#
_cell.length_a   1.000
_cell.length_b   1.000
_cell.length_c   1.000
_cell.angle_alpha   90.00
_cell.angle_beta   90.00
_cell.angle_gamma   90.00
#
_symmetry.space_group_name_H-M   'P 1'
#
loop_
_entity.id
_entity.type
_entity.pdbx_description
1 polymer ?
#
loop_
_entity_poly.entity_id
_entity_poly.type
_entity_poly.pdbx_seq_one_letter_code
_entity_poly.pdbx_strand_id
1 'polypeptide(L)'
;MNLSIIIPLLNEAESLPELHGWILSELNATNLTFEIIFIDDGSTDNSWEEIEKLHQSHSSTYGIRFSKNFGKSQALHAGFAQAIGDVVVTLDADLQDAPSEIPNLYKRIIAEDLDLISGWKKKRYDSLFFKNIPSKLFNWAARRSSGIYLHDFNCGIKAYKKEVIKSIEVFGEMHRYIPVLAAHAGFNKIGEQVVVHQARKFGVTKFGWIRFVNGFLDLITLSFLNKFGKRPMHFFGFWGSLMFFIGFSAALYLGIDKIYINIDGRLIAERPEFYIALTTMILGTLFFIAGFLGELWVGQQNHSQRYTIKRSLKSYE
;
A
#
# COMPACT_ATOMS: atom_id res chain seq x y z
N MET A 1 14.35 12.89 19.15
CA MET A 1 12.90 13.16 18.95
C MET A 1 12.15 11.86 19.20
N ASN A 2 11.17 11.89 20.12
CA ASN A 2 10.44 10.65 20.45
C ASN A 2 9.39 10.33 19.40
N LEU A 3 8.66 11.33 18.89
CA LEU A 3 7.47 11.14 18.10
C LEU A 3 7.38 12.10 16.90
N SER A 4 7.03 11.58 15.72
CA SER A 4 6.61 12.36 14.56
C SER A 4 5.16 12.04 14.23
N ILE A 5 4.32 13.06 14.05
CA ILE A 5 2.92 12.90 13.66
C ILE A 5 2.78 13.40 12.23
N ILE A 6 2.37 12.51 11.32
CA ILE A 6 2.21 12.81 9.90
C ILE A 6 0.73 12.90 9.56
N ILE A 7 0.33 14.04 9.00
CA ILE A 7 -1.05 14.37 8.70
C ILE A 7 -1.17 14.72 7.22
N PRO A 8 -1.47 13.75 6.34
CA PRO A 8 -1.79 14.04 4.95
C PRO A 8 -3.18 14.70 4.85
N LEU A 9 -3.30 15.72 4.03
CA LEU A 9 -4.55 16.47 3.87
C LEU A 9 -4.78 16.95 2.43
N LEU A 10 -6.05 17.17 2.11
CA LEU A 10 -6.50 17.81 0.88
C LEU A 10 -7.82 18.53 1.10
N ASN A 11 -7.82 19.86 1.06
CA ASN A 11 -8.98 20.71 1.30
C ASN A 11 -9.63 20.43 2.67
N GLU A 12 -8.89 20.70 3.73
CA GLU A 12 -9.28 20.44 5.12
C GLU A 12 -9.04 21.69 6.02
N ALA A 13 -9.06 22.91 5.44
CA ALA A 13 -8.75 24.16 6.15
C ALA A 13 -9.53 24.33 7.47
N GLU A 14 -10.80 23.91 7.50
CA GLU A 14 -11.68 24.09 8.66
C GLU A 14 -11.31 23.19 9.85
N SER A 15 -10.73 22.01 9.58
CA SER A 15 -10.40 21.01 10.61
C SER A 15 -9.03 21.22 11.24
N LEU A 16 -8.08 21.84 10.51
CA LEU A 16 -6.67 21.92 10.92
C LEU A 16 -6.44 22.61 12.27
N PRO A 17 -7.05 23.79 12.58
CA PRO A 17 -6.83 24.45 13.86
C PRO A 17 -7.32 23.60 15.05
N GLU A 18 -8.50 22.97 14.92
CA GLU A 18 -9.06 22.11 15.97
C GLU A 18 -8.20 20.86 16.16
N LEU A 19 -7.79 20.19 15.06
CA LEU A 19 -6.94 19.00 15.11
C LEU A 19 -5.59 19.29 15.76
N HIS A 20 -4.95 20.37 15.35
CA HIS A 20 -3.65 20.79 15.90
C HIS A 20 -3.74 21.08 17.39
N GLY A 21 -4.74 21.88 17.81
CA GLY A 21 -4.99 22.17 19.22
C GLY A 21 -5.23 20.90 20.04
N TRP A 22 -5.98 19.93 19.49
CA TRP A 22 -6.24 18.67 20.16
C TRP A 22 -4.96 17.83 20.30
N ILE A 23 -4.14 17.71 19.25
CA ILE A 23 -2.84 17.01 19.33
C ILE A 23 -1.95 17.66 20.39
N LEU A 24 -1.84 18.97 20.41
CA LEU A 24 -1.05 19.67 21.39
C LEU A 24 -1.54 19.42 22.82
N SER A 25 -2.85 19.46 23.06
CA SER A 25 -3.42 19.20 24.39
C SER A 25 -3.08 17.81 24.91
N GLU A 26 -3.12 16.78 24.05
CA GLU A 26 -2.82 15.40 24.42
C GLU A 26 -1.32 15.17 24.65
N LEU A 27 -0.46 15.80 23.86
CA LEU A 27 0.98 15.57 23.93
C LEU A 27 1.70 16.45 24.94
N ASN A 28 1.25 17.68 25.16
CA ASN A 28 1.81 18.54 26.21
C ASN A 28 1.57 17.98 27.63
N ALA A 29 0.57 17.11 27.80
CA ALA A 29 0.36 16.37 29.02
C ALA A 29 1.37 15.21 29.22
N THR A 30 2.23 14.97 28.22
CA THR A 30 3.26 13.93 28.25
C THR A 30 4.66 14.56 28.29
N ASN A 31 5.67 13.76 28.65
CA ASN A 31 7.08 14.19 28.59
C ASN A 31 7.74 13.86 27.24
N LEU A 32 6.96 13.68 26.15
CA LEU A 32 7.47 13.30 24.84
C LEU A 32 7.91 14.53 24.06
N THR A 33 9.07 14.47 23.44
CA THR A 33 9.47 15.43 22.41
C THR A 33 8.85 15.00 21.09
N PHE A 34 8.15 15.92 20.41
CA PHE A 34 7.38 15.60 19.22
C PHE A 34 7.47 16.67 18.14
N GLU A 35 7.16 16.25 16.91
CA GLU A 35 6.91 17.12 15.76
C GLU A 35 5.59 16.75 15.09
N ILE A 36 4.95 17.74 14.47
CA ILE A 36 3.73 17.59 13.66
C ILE A 36 4.09 17.99 12.25
N ILE A 37 3.86 17.10 11.27
CA ILE A 37 4.18 17.34 9.87
C ILE A 37 2.89 17.23 9.05
N PHE A 38 2.39 18.38 8.61
CA PHE A 38 1.27 18.48 7.69
C PHE A 38 1.76 18.29 6.25
N ILE A 39 1.11 17.43 5.48
CA ILE A 39 1.41 17.23 4.07
C ILE A 39 0.19 17.64 3.26
N ASP A 40 0.23 18.84 2.68
CA ASP A 40 -0.81 19.35 1.81
C ASP A 40 -0.66 18.77 0.39
N ASP A 41 -1.56 17.87 0.03
CA ASP A 41 -1.59 17.19 -1.26
C ASP A 41 -2.20 18.08 -2.37
N GLY A 42 -1.76 19.34 -2.44
CA GLY A 42 -2.18 20.30 -3.47
C GLY A 42 -3.59 20.83 -3.26
N SER A 43 -3.92 21.25 -2.04
CA SER A 43 -5.21 21.88 -1.72
C SER A 43 -5.46 23.14 -2.53
N THR A 44 -6.74 23.38 -2.80
CA THR A 44 -7.25 24.55 -3.53
C THR A 44 -8.01 25.53 -2.62
N ASP A 45 -8.18 25.17 -1.35
CA ASP A 45 -8.74 26.00 -0.31
C ASP A 45 -7.62 26.67 0.53
N ASN A 46 -7.97 27.27 1.65
CA ASN A 46 -7.03 27.96 2.55
C ASN A 46 -6.25 26.99 3.48
N SER A 47 -6.15 25.69 3.14
CA SER A 47 -5.46 24.72 4.00
C SER A 47 -3.98 25.08 4.21
N TRP A 48 -3.30 25.54 3.16
CA TRP A 48 -1.89 25.90 3.27
C TRP A 48 -1.67 27.13 4.15
N GLU A 49 -2.50 28.16 4.00
CA GLU A 49 -2.44 29.36 4.81
C GLU A 49 -2.67 29.07 6.31
N GLU A 50 -3.53 28.10 6.62
CA GLU A 50 -3.71 27.63 8.00
C GLU A 50 -2.46 26.90 8.51
N ILE A 51 -1.83 26.04 7.70
CA ILE A 51 -0.56 25.38 8.07
C ILE A 51 0.53 26.41 8.35
N GLU A 52 0.66 27.45 7.55
CA GLU A 52 1.64 28.53 7.76
C GLU A 52 1.41 29.25 9.10
N LYS A 53 0.16 29.56 9.46
CA LYS A 53 -0.18 30.16 10.77
C LYS A 53 0.18 29.23 11.93
N LEU A 54 -0.12 27.93 11.81
CA LEU A 54 0.21 26.92 12.82
C LEU A 54 1.73 26.76 12.99
N HIS A 55 2.48 26.79 11.91
CA HIS A 55 3.95 26.77 11.93
C HIS A 55 4.54 27.99 12.62
N GLN A 56 4.02 29.19 12.33
CA GLN A 56 4.47 30.42 12.96
C GLN A 56 4.20 30.46 14.47
N SER A 57 3.12 29.83 14.91
CA SER A 57 2.73 29.81 16.34
C SER A 57 3.41 28.68 17.14
N HIS A 58 3.88 27.61 16.50
CA HIS A 58 4.45 26.44 17.16
C HIS A 58 5.66 25.88 16.41
N SER A 59 6.83 25.99 17.01
CA SER A 59 8.12 25.58 16.42
C SER A 59 8.25 24.08 16.13
N SER A 60 7.41 23.24 16.73
CA SER A 60 7.35 21.79 16.47
C SER A 60 6.40 21.42 15.32
N THR A 61 5.80 22.39 14.64
CA THR A 61 4.86 22.17 13.53
C THR A 61 5.51 22.50 12.20
N TYR A 62 5.44 21.60 11.25
CA TYR A 62 6.02 21.74 9.91
C TYR A 62 4.97 21.48 8.84
N GLY A 63 5.18 22.01 7.64
CA GLY A 63 4.31 21.82 6.49
C GLY A 63 5.09 21.50 5.22
N ILE A 64 4.53 20.63 4.38
CA ILE A 64 5.00 20.37 3.02
C ILE A 64 3.79 20.52 2.11
N ARG A 65 3.92 21.31 1.03
CA ARG A 65 2.87 21.48 0.03
C ARG A 65 3.28 20.89 -1.30
N PHE A 66 2.42 20.09 -1.89
CA PHE A 66 2.59 19.59 -3.25
C PHE A 66 2.07 20.60 -4.28
N SER A 67 2.65 20.60 -5.48
CA SER A 67 2.21 21.46 -6.58
C SER A 67 0.84 21.12 -7.15
N LYS A 68 0.38 19.87 -6.95
CA LYS A 68 -0.93 19.34 -7.33
C LYS A 68 -1.24 18.11 -6.50
N ASN A 69 -2.46 17.59 -6.60
CA ASN A 69 -2.83 16.32 -5.96
C ASN A 69 -2.07 15.15 -6.60
N PHE A 70 -1.25 14.47 -5.79
CA PHE A 70 -0.52 13.23 -6.12
C PHE A 70 -1.09 12.00 -5.40
N GLY A 71 -1.97 12.21 -4.42
CA GLY A 71 -2.64 11.17 -3.65
C GLY A 71 -2.04 10.91 -2.27
N LYS A 72 -2.85 10.32 -1.40
CA LYS A 72 -2.53 10.09 0.03
C LYS A 72 -1.25 9.27 0.24
N SER A 73 -0.96 8.31 -0.64
CA SER A 73 0.24 7.48 -0.53
C SER A 73 1.51 8.30 -0.69
N GLN A 74 1.54 9.20 -1.68
CA GLN A 74 2.67 10.09 -1.92
C GLN A 74 2.84 11.09 -0.78
N ALA A 75 1.73 11.62 -0.25
CA ALA A 75 1.76 12.49 0.91
C ALA A 75 2.35 11.78 2.14
N LEU A 76 1.93 10.54 2.42
CA LEU A 76 2.53 9.73 3.49
C LEU A 76 4.00 9.45 3.23
N HIS A 77 4.39 9.10 2.00
CA HIS A 77 5.79 8.84 1.65
C HIS A 77 6.68 10.06 1.90
N ALA A 78 6.22 11.26 1.50
CA ALA A 78 6.93 12.50 1.77
C ALA A 78 7.07 12.77 3.28
N GLY A 79 5.99 12.56 4.05
CA GLY A 79 6.03 12.67 5.51
C GLY A 79 6.99 11.66 6.14
N PHE A 80 6.99 10.41 5.69
CA PHE A 80 7.92 9.36 6.15
C PHE A 80 9.38 9.71 5.86
N ALA A 81 9.67 10.34 4.74
CA ALA A 81 11.01 10.81 4.42
C ALA A 81 11.51 11.88 5.39
N GLN A 82 10.64 12.80 5.81
CA GLN A 82 10.99 13.93 6.71
C GLN A 82 10.99 13.54 8.19
N ALA A 83 10.18 12.58 8.60
CA ALA A 83 10.05 12.19 10.01
C ALA A 83 11.38 11.80 10.65
N ILE A 84 11.68 12.41 11.82
CA ILE A 84 12.90 12.16 12.61
C ILE A 84 12.64 11.44 13.94
N GLY A 85 11.38 11.36 14.37
CA GLY A 85 10.98 10.67 15.61
C GLY A 85 11.25 9.17 15.58
N ASP A 86 11.55 8.57 16.74
CA ASP A 86 11.78 7.14 16.89
C ASP A 86 10.52 6.32 16.65
N VAL A 87 9.37 6.92 16.98
CA VAL A 87 8.03 6.43 16.62
C VAL A 87 7.37 7.44 15.71
N VAL A 88 6.69 6.95 14.68
CA VAL A 88 5.94 7.78 13.74
C VAL A 88 4.48 7.38 13.79
N VAL A 89 3.58 8.36 13.93
CA VAL A 89 2.13 8.13 13.92
C VAL A 89 1.53 8.85 12.72
N THR A 90 0.71 8.15 11.95
CA THR A 90 -0.12 8.76 10.91
C THR A 90 -1.51 9.05 11.45
N LEU A 91 -2.12 10.15 11.03
CA LEU A 91 -3.45 10.58 11.43
C LEU A 91 -4.15 11.27 10.25
N ASP A 92 -5.45 11.02 10.07
CA ASP A 92 -6.23 11.74 9.06
C ASP A 92 -6.66 13.12 9.56
N ALA A 93 -6.71 14.11 8.66
CA ALA A 93 -7.01 15.50 9.02
C ALA A 93 -8.50 15.79 9.34
N ASP A 94 -9.39 14.83 9.11
CA ASP A 94 -10.86 15.00 9.13
C ASP A 94 -11.52 14.89 10.52
N LEU A 95 -10.72 14.88 11.60
CA LEU A 95 -11.17 14.76 13.00
C LEU A 95 -11.92 13.45 13.32
N GLN A 96 -11.88 12.45 12.46
CA GLN A 96 -12.53 11.16 12.73
C GLN A 96 -11.70 10.25 13.63
N ASP A 97 -10.39 10.35 13.57
CA ASP A 97 -9.45 9.61 14.43
C ASP A 97 -9.07 10.48 15.64
N ALA A 98 -9.16 9.92 16.85
CA ALA A 98 -8.93 10.67 18.09
C ALA A 98 -7.42 10.78 18.40
N PRO A 99 -6.82 12.00 18.47
CA PRO A 99 -5.45 12.20 18.92
C PRO A 99 -5.12 11.65 20.31
N SER A 100 -6.12 11.49 21.18
CA SER A 100 -5.97 10.87 22.51
C SER A 100 -5.44 9.44 22.49
N GLU A 101 -5.51 8.76 21.33
CA GLU A 101 -4.92 7.43 21.15
C GLU A 101 -3.39 7.44 20.98
N ILE A 102 -2.81 8.59 20.59
CA ILE A 102 -1.38 8.70 20.27
C ILE A 102 -0.48 8.31 21.45
N PRO A 103 -0.68 8.79 22.69
CA PRO A 103 0.16 8.40 23.82
C PRO A 103 0.10 6.91 24.11
N ASN A 104 -1.07 6.28 23.94
CA ASN A 104 -1.24 4.85 24.18
C ASN A 104 -0.56 4.02 23.08
N LEU A 105 -0.67 4.43 21.82
CA LEU A 105 0.04 3.79 20.70
C LEU A 105 1.56 3.87 20.89
N TYR A 106 2.08 5.04 21.30
CA TYR A 106 3.50 5.23 21.61
C TYR A 106 3.97 4.31 22.73
N LYS A 107 3.26 4.30 23.87
CA LYS A 107 3.62 3.43 25.01
C LYS A 107 3.62 1.97 24.61
N ARG A 108 2.62 1.54 23.88
CA ARG A 108 2.44 0.14 23.50
C ARG A 108 3.49 -0.33 22.48
N ILE A 109 3.82 0.48 21.46
CA ILE A 109 4.82 0.10 20.44
C ILE A 109 6.21 -0.12 21.08
N ILE A 110 6.54 0.67 22.10
CA ILE A 110 7.80 0.55 22.85
C ILE A 110 7.75 -0.64 23.80
N ALA A 111 6.69 -0.77 24.62
CA ALA A 111 6.60 -1.78 25.67
C ALA A 111 6.51 -3.22 25.11
N GLU A 112 5.80 -3.42 23.99
CA GLU A 112 5.64 -4.72 23.34
C GLU A 112 6.70 -4.96 22.24
N ASP A 113 7.62 -4.02 22.02
CA ASP A 113 8.63 -4.06 20.96
C ASP A 113 8.04 -4.36 19.58
N LEU A 114 6.88 -3.74 19.27
CA LEU A 114 6.18 -3.91 18.00
C LEU A 114 6.83 -3.06 16.91
N ASP A 115 6.81 -3.55 15.67
CA ASP A 115 7.29 -2.81 14.50
C ASP A 115 6.23 -1.81 14.01
N LEU A 116 4.95 -2.21 14.10
CA LEU A 116 3.79 -1.44 13.65
C LEU A 116 2.57 -1.78 14.49
N ILE A 117 1.74 -0.76 14.79
CA ILE A 117 0.40 -0.93 15.35
C ILE A 117 -0.60 -0.28 14.40
N SER A 118 -1.61 -1.03 13.95
CA SER A 118 -2.75 -0.50 13.18
C SER A 118 -3.93 -0.22 14.10
N GLY A 119 -4.58 0.92 13.93
CA GLY A 119 -5.86 1.15 14.59
C GLY A 119 -6.95 0.22 14.06
N TRP A 120 -7.90 -0.14 14.92
CA TRP A 120 -9.11 -0.88 14.57
C TRP A 120 -10.37 -0.12 14.99
N LYS A 121 -11.12 0.38 14.01
CA LYS A 121 -12.41 1.06 14.21
C LYS A 121 -13.51 0.02 14.43
N LYS A 122 -13.66 -0.48 15.67
CA LYS A 122 -14.64 -1.51 16.02
C LYS A 122 -16.09 -1.04 15.84
N LYS A 123 -16.38 0.24 16.16
CA LYS A 123 -17.66 0.90 15.88
C LYS A 123 -17.41 1.95 14.80
N ARG A 124 -18.08 1.83 13.66
CA ARG A 124 -18.05 2.81 12.57
C ARG A 124 -19.39 3.51 12.49
N TYR A 125 -19.38 4.83 12.43
CA TYR A 125 -20.58 5.66 12.24
C TYR A 125 -20.97 5.86 10.76
N ASP A 126 -20.32 5.12 9.86
CA ASP A 126 -20.57 5.15 8.42
C ASP A 126 -21.77 4.28 8.00
N SER A 127 -22.42 4.60 6.85
CA SER A 127 -23.58 3.87 6.33
C SER A 127 -23.29 2.37 6.08
N LEU A 128 -24.17 1.50 6.61
CA LEU A 128 -23.97 0.06 6.72
C LEU A 128 -23.83 -0.69 5.38
N PHE A 129 -24.54 -0.29 4.32
CA PHE A 129 -24.62 -1.09 3.09
C PHE A 129 -23.54 -0.80 2.05
N PHE A 130 -23.17 0.47 1.84
CA PHE A 130 -22.26 0.85 0.75
C PHE A 130 -20.77 0.82 1.11
N LYS A 131 -20.41 0.80 2.41
CA LYS A 131 -19.01 0.81 2.86
C LYS A 131 -18.58 -0.45 3.59
N ASN A 132 -19.45 -1.12 4.34
CA ASN A 132 -19.06 -2.23 5.22
C ASN A 132 -18.82 -3.57 4.48
N ILE A 133 -19.65 -3.92 3.47
CA ILE A 133 -19.47 -5.17 2.72
C ILE A 133 -18.20 -5.13 1.86
N PRO A 134 -17.95 -4.08 1.04
CA PRO A 134 -16.70 -3.96 0.30
C PRO A 134 -15.47 -3.97 1.20
N SER A 135 -15.52 -3.28 2.35
CA SER A 135 -14.41 -3.25 3.31
C SER A 135 -14.13 -4.62 3.94
N LYS A 136 -15.16 -5.41 4.26
CA LYS A 136 -14.99 -6.77 4.80
C LYS A 136 -14.37 -7.71 3.78
N LEU A 137 -14.83 -7.66 2.53
CA LEU A 137 -14.27 -8.47 1.43
C LEU A 137 -12.80 -8.09 1.17
N PHE A 138 -12.51 -6.79 1.15
CA PHE A 138 -11.17 -6.26 1.03
C PHE A 138 -10.25 -6.75 2.15
N ASN A 139 -10.66 -6.59 3.42
CA ASN A 139 -9.88 -7.04 4.56
C ASN A 139 -9.67 -8.56 4.57
N TRP A 140 -10.68 -9.34 4.14
CA TRP A 140 -10.54 -10.78 3.98
C TRP A 140 -9.49 -11.14 2.91
N ALA A 141 -9.57 -10.51 1.74
CA ALA A 141 -8.64 -10.73 0.65
C ALA A 141 -7.22 -10.28 1.02
N ALA A 142 -7.06 -9.12 1.70
CA ALA A 142 -5.77 -8.65 2.20
C ALA A 142 -5.16 -9.63 3.21
N ARG A 143 -5.94 -10.14 4.17
CA ARG A 143 -5.49 -11.19 5.12
C ARG A 143 -5.05 -12.46 4.41
N ARG A 144 -5.87 -12.95 3.46
CA ARG A 144 -5.59 -14.20 2.74
C ARG A 144 -4.34 -14.11 1.88
N SER A 145 -4.09 -12.94 1.29
CA SER A 145 -2.94 -12.68 0.42
C SER A 145 -1.64 -12.41 1.19
N SER A 146 -1.72 -11.67 2.30
CA SER A 146 -0.54 -11.23 3.05
C SER A 146 -0.15 -12.15 4.22
N GLY A 147 -1.06 -12.98 4.71
CA GLY A 147 -0.88 -13.76 5.94
C GLY A 147 -0.96 -12.92 7.23
N ILE A 148 -1.28 -11.62 7.13
CA ILE A 148 -1.35 -10.71 8.28
C ILE A 148 -2.78 -10.64 8.79
N TYR A 149 -2.97 -10.88 10.08
CA TYR A 149 -4.28 -10.86 10.72
C TYR A 149 -4.58 -9.50 11.34
N LEU A 150 -5.18 -8.58 10.55
CA LEU A 150 -5.73 -7.31 11.01
C LEU A 150 -7.23 -7.25 10.70
N HIS A 151 -8.01 -6.66 11.61
CA HIS A 151 -9.43 -6.43 11.38
C HIS A 151 -9.67 -5.24 10.45
N ASP A 152 -8.77 -4.24 10.49
CA ASP A 152 -8.91 -3.01 9.70
C ASP A 152 -7.59 -2.55 9.08
N PHE A 153 -7.40 -2.84 7.79
CA PHE A 153 -6.26 -2.32 7.03
C PHE A 153 -6.41 -0.83 6.66
N ASN A 154 -7.66 -0.33 6.63
CA ASN A 154 -7.97 1.03 6.14
C ASN A 154 -7.96 2.10 7.23
N CYS A 155 -7.66 1.77 8.48
CA CYS A 155 -7.60 2.76 9.54
C CYS A 155 -6.51 3.80 9.25
N GLY A 156 -6.83 5.10 9.39
CA GLY A 156 -5.89 6.21 9.17
C GLY A 156 -4.83 6.28 10.26
N ILE A 157 -5.25 6.07 11.52
CA ILE A 157 -4.32 6.10 12.65
C ILE A 157 -3.53 4.80 12.73
N LYS A 158 -2.21 4.93 12.61
CA LYS A 158 -1.24 3.85 12.76
C LYS A 158 0.03 4.38 13.40
N ALA A 159 0.71 3.55 14.18
CA ALA A 159 2.02 3.85 14.74
C ALA A 159 3.08 2.92 14.14
N TYR A 160 4.27 3.44 13.91
CA TYR A 160 5.38 2.72 13.27
C TYR A 160 6.68 3.03 14.00
N LYS A 161 7.59 2.07 14.10
CA LYS A 161 9.01 2.39 14.35
C LYS A 161 9.58 3.12 13.15
N LYS A 162 10.51 4.05 13.39
CA LYS A 162 11.22 4.82 12.35
C LYS A 162 11.84 3.93 11.27
N GLU A 163 12.41 2.80 11.68
CA GLU A 163 13.05 1.84 10.78
C GLU A 163 12.08 1.29 9.75
N VAL A 164 10.82 1.04 10.14
CA VAL A 164 9.77 0.54 9.24
C VAL A 164 9.51 1.54 8.12
N ILE A 165 9.23 2.80 8.48
CA ILE A 165 8.87 3.82 7.50
C ILE A 165 10.03 4.20 6.56
N LYS A 166 11.27 4.05 7.03
CA LYS A 166 12.47 4.30 6.21
C LYS A 166 12.81 3.13 5.27
N SER A 167 12.22 1.95 5.50
CA SER A 167 12.47 0.74 4.73
C SER A 167 11.39 0.41 3.69
N ILE A 168 10.29 1.18 3.65
CA ILE A 168 9.16 0.94 2.74
C ILE A 168 8.94 2.13 1.81
N GLU A 169 8.56 1.84 0.59
CA GLU A 169 8.08 2.83 -0.37
C GLU A 169 6.55 2.74 -0.49
N VAL A 170 5.87 3.88 -0.39
CA VAL A 170 4.42 3.95 -0.46
C VAL A 170 4.02 4.75 -1.69
N PHE A 171 3.37 4.10 -2.67
CA PHE A 171 2.94 4.73 -3.93
C PHE A 171 1.54 4.23 -4.34
N GLY A 172 0.93 4.85 -5.35
CA GLY A 172 -0.43 4.50 -5.82
C GLY A 172 -1.46 4.57 -4.68
N GLU A 173 -2.24 3.53 -4.47
CA GLU A 173 -3.19 3.40 -3.35
C GLU A 173 -2.63 2.52 -2.20
N MET A 174 -1.30 2.35 -2.13
CA MET A 174 -0.66 1.40 -1.18
C MET A 174 -0.67 1.86 0.27
N HIS A 175 -1.15 3.08 0.59
CA HIS A 175 -1.30 3.54 1.98
C HIS A 175 -2.15 2.59 2.85
N ARG A 176 -3.04 1.79 2.26
CA ARG A 176 -3.84 0.78 2.95
C ARG A 176 -3.04 -0.47 3.29
N TYR A 177 -2.01 -0.73 2.53
CA TYR A 177 -1.18 -1.95 2.61
C TYR A 177 0.15 -1.73 3.32
N ILE A 178 0.34 -0.59 4.00
CA ILE A 178 1.57 -0.34 4.75
C ILE A 178 1.92 -1.51 5.70
N PRO A 179 0.97 -2.15 6.42
CA PRO A 179 1.30 -3.34 7.22
C PRO A 179 1.86 -4.50 6.37
N VAL A 180 1.35 -4.67 5.15
CA VAL A 180 1.85 -5.70 4.20
C VAL A 180 3.25 -5.34 3.70
N LEU A 181 3.47 -4.08 3.33
CA LEU A 181 4.79 -3.59 2.91
C LEU A 181 5.82 -3.74 4.03
N ALA A 182 5.44 -3.43 5.28
CA ALA A 182 6.30 -3.61 6.45
C ALA A 182 6.70 -5.08 6.64
N ALA A 183 5.73 -6.02 6.56
CA ALA A 183 6.02 -7.45 6.66
C ALA A 183 6.93 -7.94 5.54
N HIS A 184 6.74 -7.47 4.30
CA HIS A 184 7.62 -7.80 3.17
C HIS A 184 9.05 -7.26 3.34
N ALA A 185 9.20 -6.13 4.05
CA ALA A 185 10.51 -5.58 4.42
C ALA A 185 11.15 -6.30 5.64
N GLY A 186 10.46 -7.31 6.21
CA GLY A 186 10.95 -8.12 7.33
C GLY A 186 10.45 -7.70 8.70
N PHE A 187 9.56 -6.70 8.80
CA PHE A 187 8.97 -6.21 10.05
C PHE A 187 7.65 -6.96 10.33
N ASN A 188 7.74 -8.03 11.12
CA ASN A 188 6.62 -8.95 11.32
C ASN A 188 5.90 -8.78 12.67
N LYS A 189 6.42 -7.95 13.58
CA LYS A 189 5.80 -7.67 14.87
C LYS A 189 4.69 -6.62 14.70
N ILE A 190 3.57 -7.03 14.11
CA ILE A 190 2.45 -6.16 13.79
C ILE A 190 1.33 -6.37 14.81
N GLY A 191 0.97 -5.30 15.53
CA GLY A 191 -0.13 -5.26 16.47
C GLY A 191 -1.36 -4.54 15.93
N GLU A 192 -2.48 -4.70 16.62
CA GLU A 192 -3.71 -3.96 16.36
C GLU A 192 -4.25 -3.39 17.66
N GLN A 193 -4.81 -2.16 17.63
CA GLN A 193 -5.41 -1.50 18.78
C GLN A 193 -6.79 -0.98 18.42
N VAL A 194 -7.79 -1.29 19.28
CA VAL A 194 -9.10 -0.67 19.15
C VAL A 194 -8.98 0.82 19.43
N VAL A 195 -9.42 1.65 18.46
CA VAL A 195 -9.36 3.11 18.55
C VAL A 195 -10.75 3.72 18.49
N VAL A 196 -10.89 4.87 19.15
CA VAL A 196 -12.13 5.64 19.12
C VAL A 196 -12.28 6.32 17.76
N HIS A 197 -13.44 6.13 17.14
CA HIS A 197 -13.80 6.78 15.88
C HIS A 197 -14.95 7.75 16.11
N GLN A 198 -14.79 8.97 15.61
CA GLN A 198 -15.81 10.02 15.71
C GLN A 198 -16.54 10.21 14.37
N ALA A 199 -17.74 10.78 14.44
CA ALA A 199 -18.44 11.22 13.25
C ALA A 199 -17.69 12.41 12.63
N ARG A 200 -17.62 12.48 11.30
CA ARG A 200 -17.00 13.61 10.60
C ARG A 200 -17.72 14.91 10.94
N LYS A 201 -16.97 15.94 11.32
CA LYS A 201 -17.52 17.28 11.61
C LYS A 201 -17.57 18.17 10.37
N PHE A 202 -16.52 18.12 9.53
CA PHE A 202 -16.34 19.02 8.39
C PHE A 202 -16.19 18.23 7.08
N GLY A 203 -16.49 18.89 5.96
CA GLY A 203 -16.27 18.38 4.61
C GLY A 203 -17.26 17.29 4.16
N VAL A 204 -17.16 16.93 2.89
CA VAL A 204 -17.99 15.88 2.23
C VAL A 204 -17.19 14.62 1.94
N THR A 205 -17.83 13.47 2.04
CA THR A 205 -17.20 12.18 1.75
C THR A 205 -16.86 12.06 0.26
N LYS A 206 -15.58 12.02 -0.09
CA LYS A 206 -15.08 11.85 -1.47
C LYS A 206 -14.96 10.36 -1.87
N PHE A 207 -15.83 9.49 -1.35
CA PHE A 207 -15.79 8.04 -1.62
C PHE A 207 -16.52 7.72 -2.93
N GLY A 208 -15.78 7.26 -3.95
CA GLY A 208 -16.33 6.79 -5.23
C GLY A 208 -16.07 5.28 -5.44
N TRP A 209 -16.90 4.63 -6.29
CA TRP A 209 -16.76 3.23 -6.71
C TRP A 209 -15.38 2.92 -7.33
N ILE A 210 -14.82 3.87 -8.06
CA ILE A 210 -13.49 3.77 -8.70
C ILE A 210 -12.39 3.45 -7.69
N ARG A 211 -12.44 4.03 -6.48
CA ARG A 211 -11.48 3.73 -5.41
C ARG A 211 -11.53 2.29 -4.92
N PHE A 212 -12.71 1.66 -4.96
CA PHE A 212 -12.85 0.24 -4.61
C PHE A 212 -12.19 -0.64 -5.67
N VAL A 213 -12.46 -0.38 -6.95
CA VAL A 213 -11.84 -1.11 -8.06
C VAL A 213 -10.31 -0.97 -8.03
N ASN A 214 -9.81 0.25 -7.87
CA ASN A 214 -8.37 0.51 -7.76
C ASN A 214 -7.76 -0.24 -6.56
N GLY A 215 -8.39 -0.18 -5.39
CA GLY A 215 -7.91 -0.91 -4.22
C GLY A 215 -7.87 -2.42 -4.42
N PHE A 216 -8.82 -2.99 -5.16
CA PHE A 216 -8.80 -4.42 -5.48
C PHE A 216 -7.69 -4.78 -6.48
N LEU A 217 -7.49 -3.96 -7.52
CA LEU A 217 -6.40 -4.13 -8.48
C LEU A 217 -5.03 -4.01 -7.79
N ASP A 218 -4.87 -3.05 -6.87
CA ASP A 218 -3.65 -2.89 -6.09
C ASP A 218 -3.37 -4.11 -5.21
N LEU A 219 -4.41 -4.74 -4.64
CA LEU A 219 -4.25 -5.98 -3.88
C LEU A 219 -3.74 -7.13 -4.74
N ILE A 220 -4.28 -7.29 -5.96
CA ILE A 220 -3.79 -8.29 -6.92
C ILE A 220 -2.33 -8.00 -7.26
N THR A 221 -2.02 -6.75 -7.57
CA THR A 221 -0.67 -6.30 -7.91
C THR A 221 0.31 -6.58 -6.76
N LEU A 222 -0.05 -6.22 -5.52
CA LEU A 222 0.78 -6.50 -4.34
C LEU A 222 1.00 -8.00 -4.12
N SER A 223 -0.06 -8.80 -4.25
CA SER A 223 0.03 -10.26 -4.11
C SER A 223 0.96 -10.86 -5.16
N PHE A 224 0.85 -10.36 -6.40
CA PHE A 224 1.71 -10.79 -7.50
C PHE A 224 3.16 -10.36 -7.29
N LEU A 225 3.40 -9.08 -6.96
CA LEU A 225 4.74 -8.55 -6.70
C LEU A 225 5.42 -9.22 -5.51
N ASN A 226 4.65 -9.54 -4.46
CA ASN A 226 5.19 -10.26 -3.31
C ASN A 226 5.70 -11.65 -3.68
N LYS A 227 4.94 -12.39 -4.48
CA LYS A 227 5.28 -13.78 -4.84
C LYS A 227 6.28 -13.88 -6.00
N PHE A 228 6.13 -13.02 -6.99
CA PHE A 228 6.84 -13.10 -8.26
C PHE A 228 7.65 -11.85 -8.63
N GLY A 229 7.51 -10.74 -7.88
CA GLY A 229 8.15 -9.46 -8.21
C GLY A 229 9.68 -9.52 -8.26
N LYS A 230 10.30 -10.44 -7.50
CA LYS A 230 11.75 -10.66 -7.54
C LYS A 230 12.18 -11.64 -8.65
N ARG A 231 11.25 -12.43 -9.19
CA ARG A 231 11.50 -13.48 -10.20
C ARG A 231 10.29 -13.68 -11.11
N PRO A 232 9.93 -12.69 -11.93
CA PRO A 232 8.75 -12.74 -12.80
C PRO A 232 8.82 -13.89 -13.82
N MET A 233 10.04 -14.28 -14.21
CA MET A 233 10.26 -15.42 -15.11
C MET A 233 9.70 -16.73 -14.55
N HIS A 234 9.67 -16.93 -13.23
CA HIS A 234 9.11 -18.15 -12.62
C HIS A 234 7.61 -18.30 -12.87
N PHE A 235 6.86 -17.20 -12.97
CA PHE A 235 5.44 -17.24 -13.29
C PHE A 235 5.20 -17.24 -14.80
N PHE A 236 5.63 -16.20 -15.48
CA PHE A 236 5.35 -16.01 -16.89
C PHE A 236 6.07 -17.01 -17.77
N GLY A 237 7.32 -17.35 -17.44
CA GLY A 237 8.11 -18.35 -18.16
C GLY A 237 7.53 -19.75 -18.04
N PHE A 238 7.10 -20.15 -16.82
CA PHE A 238 6.48 -21.46 -16.62
C PHE A 238 5.17 -21.60 -17.42
N TRP A 239 4.23 -20.67 -17.23
CA TRP A 239 2.94 -20.71 -17.92
C TRP A 239 3.11 -20.51 -19.43
N GLY A 240 4.03 -19.63 -19.85
CA GLY A 240 4.34 -19.40 -21.25
C GLY A 240 4.87 -20.66 -21.93
N SER A 241 5.84 -21.35 -21.34
CA SER A 241 6.38 -22.61 -21.85
C SER A 241 5.32 -23.69 -21.90
N LEU A 242 4.51 -23.83 -20.84
CA LEU A 242 3.44 -24.83 -20.79
C LEU A 242 2.42 -24.61 -21.92
N MET A 243 1.95 -23.38 -22.11
CA MET A 243 1.02 -23.03 -23.19
C MET A 243 1.63 -23.29 -24.57
N PHE A 244 2.91 -22.92 -24.76
CA PHE A 244 3.60 -23.14 -26.00
C PHE A 244 3.65 -24.64 -26.34
N PHE A 245 4.08 -25.49 -25.40
CA PHE A 245 4.18 -26.93 -25.63
C PHE A 245 2.82 -27.59 -25.81
N ILE A 246 1.77 -27.16 -25.12
CA ILE A 246 0.40 -27.66 -25.35
C ILE A 246 -0.06 -27.32 -26.77
N GLY A 247 0.09 -26.07 -27.20
CA GLY A 247 -0.29 -25.65 -28.54
C GLY A 247 0.54 -26.33 -29.61
N PHE A 248 1.86 -26.47 -29.42
CA PHE A 248 2.75 -27.18 -30.31
C PHE A 248 2.37 -28.65 -30.46
N SER A 249 2.11 -29.33 -29.36
CA SER A 249 1.70 -30.76 -29.39
C SER A 249 0.37 -30.96 -30.12
N ALA A 250 -0.60 -30.03 -29.89
CA ALA A 250 -1.87 -30.05 -30.60
C ALA A 250 -1.69 -29.83 -32.11
N ALA A 251 -0.88 -28.85 -32.50
CA ALA A 251 -0.59 -28.54 -33.91
C ALA A 251 0.15 -29.73 -34.58
N LEU A 252 1.12 -30.32 -33.88
CA LEU A 252 1.87 -31.49 -34.36
C LEU A 252 0.93 -32.68 -34.53
N TYR A 253 0.04 -32.94 -33.57
CA TYR A 253 -0.96 -34.02 -33.69
C TYR A 253 -1.85 -33.83 -34.92
N LEU A 254 -2.38 -32.60 -35.14
CA LEU A 254 -3.19 -32.30 -36.34
C LEU A 254 -2.41 -32.46 -37.65
N GLY A 255 -1.11 -32.15 -37.63
CA GLY A 255 -0.22 -32.40 -38.79
C GLY A 255 -0.05 -33.87 -39.07
N ILE A 256 0.25 -34.68 -38.04
CA ILE A 256 0.40 -36.13 -38.15
C ILE A 256 -0.93 -36.78 -38.58
N ASP A 257 -2.06 -36.37 -37.99
CA ASP A 257 -3.39 -36.85 -38.35
C ASP A 257 -3.67 -36.62 -39.85
N LYS A 258 -3.35 -35.44 -40.38
CA LYS A 258 -3.58 -35.11 -41.78
C LYS A 258 -2.68 -35.86 -42.74
N ILE A 259 -1.41 -36.13 -42.37
CA ILE A 259 -0.43 -36.76 -43.26
C ILE A 259 -0.56 -38.27 -43.26
N TYR A 260 -0.84 -38.90 -42.11
CA TYR A 260 -0.76 -40.34 -41.96
C TYR A 260 -2.10 -41.05 -41.65
N ILE A 261 -3.09 -40.35 -41.07
CA ILE A 261 -4.33 -40.96 -40.58
C ILE A 261 -5.52 -40.57 -41.48
N ASN A 262 -5.78 -39.28 -41.66
CA ASN A 262 -6.92 -38.77 -42.38
C ASN A 262 -6.49 -37.97 -43.62
N ILE A 263 -5.81 -38.61 -44.58
CA ILE A 263 -5.22 -37.98 -45.78
C ILE A 263 -6.28 -37.24 -46.61
N ASP A 264 -7.46 -37.84 -46.80
CA ASP A 264 -8.57 -37.26 -47.58
C ASP A 264 -9.49 -36.39 -46.75
N GLY A 265 -9.21 -36.18 -45.44
CA GLY A 265 -9.98 -35.35 -44.53
C GLY A 265 -9.85 -33.86 -44.81
N ARG A 266 -10.55 -33.01 -44.00
CA ARG A 266 -10.50 -31.55 -44.09
C ARG A 266 -9.07 -31.05 -44.04
N LEU A 267 -8.80 -29.94 -44.73
CA LEU A 267 -7.52 -29.24 -44.64
C LEU A 267 -7.25 -28.79 -43.20
N ILE A 268 -5.98 -28.72 -42.80
CA ILE A 268 -5.60 -28.27 -41.46
C ILE A 268 -6.13 -26.83 -41.21
N ALA A 269 -6.07 -25.98 -42.23
CA ALA A 269 -6.55 -24.62 -42.19
C ALA A 269 -8.08 -24.48 -42.05
N GLU A 270 -8.84 -25.52 -42.34
CA GLU A 270 -10.30 -25.57 -42.16
C GLU A 270 -10.73 -26.08 -40.80
N ARG A 271 -9.77 -26.50 -39.97
CA ARG A 271 -10.03 -27.01 -38.60
C ARG A 271 -9.90 -25.92 -37.55
N PRO A 272 -10.96 -25.58 -36.79
CA PRO A 272 -10.89 -24.60 -35.75
C PRO A 272 -9.82 -24.88 -34.69
N GLU A 273 -9.55 -26.16 -34.41
CA GLU A 273 -8.56 -26.66 -33.45
C GLU A 273 -7.14 -26.20 -33.78
N PHE A 274 -6.83 -26.06 -35.07
CA PHE A 274 -5.53 -25.55 -35.53
C PHE A 274 -5.31 -24.10 -35.11
N TYR A 275 -6.32 -23.24 -35.24
CA TYR A 275 -6.23 -21.86 -34.84
C TYR A 275 -6.15 -21.71 -33.32
N ILE A 276 -6.85 -22.56 -32.56
CA ILE A 276 -6.72 -22.62 -31.10
C ILE A 276 -5.29 -22.97 -30.71
N ALA A 277 -4.71 -24.02 -31.34
CA ALA A 277 -3.34 -24.46 -31.10
C ALA A 277 -2.33 -23.31 -31.41
N LEU A 278 -2.47 -22.67 -32.57
CA LEU A 278 -1.61 -21.56 -32.99
C LEU A 278 -1.71 -20.38 -32.04
N THR A 279 -2.93 -19.97 -31.68
CA THR A 279 -3.17 -18.89 -30.71
C THR A 279 -2.54 -19.20 -29.35
N THR A 280 -2.67 -20.45 -28.88
CA THR A 280 -2.08 -20.90 -27.62
C THR A 280 -0.55 -20.83 -27.65
N MET A 281 0.09 -21.22 -28.77
CA MET A 281 1.54 -21.06 -28.97
C MET A 281 1.97 -19.61 -28.93
N ILE A 282 1.25 -18.73 -29.66
CA ILE A 282 1.56 -17.29 -29.70
C ILE A 282 1.45 -16.68 -28.31
N LEU A 283 0.36 -16.94 -27.59
CA LEU A 283 0.17 -16.46 -26.22
C LEU A 283 1.25 -17.00 -25.27
N GLY A 284 1.62 -18.28 -25.42
CA GLY A 284 2.71 -18.87 -24.65
C GLY A 284 4.05 -18.17 -24.88
N THR A 285 4.37 -17.87 -26.14
CA THR A 285 5.58 -17.11 -26.49
C THR A 285 5.56 -15.70 -25.92
N LEU A 286 4.41 -15.01 -26.00
CA LEU A 286 4.26 -13.65 -25.46
C LEU A 286 4.43 -13.65 -23.93
N PHE A 287 3.88 -14.64 -23.22
CA PHE A 287 4.07 -14.79 -21.77
C PHE A 287 5.54 -15.02 -21.43
N PHE A 288 6.23 -15.89 -22.17
CA PHE A 288 7.65 -16.14 -21.96
C PHE A 288 8.49 -14.89 -22.15
N ILE A 289 8.24 -14.13 -23.22
CA ILE A 289 8.93 -12.86 -23.48
C ILE A 289 8.63 -11.84 -22.37
N ALA A 290 7.37 -11.73 -21.92
CA ALA A 290 6.99 -10.86 -20.82
C ALA A 290 7.74 -11.20 -19.52
N GLY A 291 7.89 -12.52 -19.22
CA GLY A 291 8.67 -12.99 -18.08
C GLY A 291 10.14 -12.61 -18.19
N PHE A 292 10.73 -12.80 -19.35
CA PHE A 292 12.12 -12.47 -19.62
C PHE A 292 12.39 -10.96 -19.49
N LEU A 293 11.53 -10.12 -20.09
CA LEU A 293 11.63 -8.67 -19.97
C LEU A 293 11.46 -8.21 -18.52
N GLY A 294 10.53 -8.82 -17.79
CA GLY A 294 10.34 -8.55 -16.35
C GLY A 294 11.59 -8.89 -15.54
N GLU A 295 12.24 -10.03 -15.82
CA GLU A 295 13.48 -10.42 -15.13
C GLU A 295 14.63 -9.45 -15.42
N LEU A 296 14.77 -9.00 -16.69
CA LEU A 296 15.76 -7.97 -17.07
C LEU A 296 15.50 -6.66 -16.34
N TRP A 297 14.24 -6.22 -16.25
CA TRP A 297 13.86 -5.00 -15.55
C TRP A 297 14.23 -5.07 -14.05
N VAL A 298 13.89 -6.16 -13.39
CA VAL A 298 14.25 -6.39 -11.98
C VAL A 298 15.77 -6.45 -11.80
N GLY A 299 16.49 -7.00 -12.78
CA GLY A 299 17.96 -7.05 -12.77
C GLY A 299 18.63 -5.68 -12.84
N GLN A 300 17.99 -4.71 -13.50
CA GLN A 300 18.53 -3.35 -13.66
C GLN A 300 18.22 -2.41 -12.48
N GLN A 301 17.28 -2.75 -11.61
CA GLN A 301 17.00 -1.94 -10.43
C GLN A 301 18.18 -1.95 -9.46
N ASN A 302 18.56 -0.79 -8.94
CA ASN A 302 19.68 -0.60 -8.04
C ASN A 302 19.66 -1.58 -6.86
N HIS A 303 20.78 -2.27 -6.64
CA HIS A 303 20.93 -3.29 -5.61
C HIS A 303 20.83 -2.76 -4.17
N SER A 304 20.87 -1.43 -3.95
CA SER A 304 20.90 -0.80 -2.63
C SER A 304 19.64 -1.01 -1.79
N GLN A 305 18.52 -1.44 -2.41
CA GLN A 305 17.23 -1.63 -1.71
C GLN A 305 16.77 -3.10 -1.64
N ARG A 306 17.62 -4.05 -1.98
CA ARG A 306 17.21 -5.48 -2.05
C ARG A 306 17.10 -6.17 -0.70
N TYR A 307 17.65 -5.59 0.37
CA TYR A 307 17.64 -6.17 1.72
C TYR A 307 17.66 -5.08 2.79
N THR A 308 17.05 -5.39 3.94
CA THR A 308 17.10 -4.56 5.14
C THR A 308 18.12 -5.14 6.11
N ILE A 309 19.13 -4.37 6.50
CA ILE A 309 20.14 -4.80 7.46
C ILE A 309 19.55 -4.64 8.88
N LYS A 310 19.33 -5.73 9.58
CA LYS A 310 18.83 -5.70 10.96
C LYS A 310 19.90 -5.33 11.98
N ARG A 311 21.15 -5.72 11.78
CA ARG A 311 22.30 -5.39 12.62
C ARG A 311 23.57 -5.38 11.78
N SER A 312 24.47 -4.44 12.04
CA SER A 312 25.83 -4.43 11.51
C SER A 312 26.81 -4.26 12.67
N LEU A 313 27.90 -5.01 12.65
CA LEU A 313 29.01 -4.87 13.62
C LEU A 313 30.07 -3.89 13.10
N LYS A 314 29.93 -3.42 11.86
CA LYS A 314 30.80 -2.42 11.24
C LYS A 314 29.98 -1.17 10.97
N SER A 315 30.41 0.00 11.48
CA SER A 315 29.84 1.28 11.05
C SER A 315 30.27 1.51 9.61
N TYR A 316 29.31 1.65 8.71
CA TYR A 316 29.57 2.16 7.37
C TYR A 316 29.57 3.69 7.49
N GLU A 317 30.73 4.32 7.33
CA GLU A 317 30.89 5.75 7.11
C GLU A 317 30.29 6.16 5.78
#